data_3322e4c23c18bec659b26cd1743423db
#
_entry.id   3322e4c23c18bec659b26cd1743423db
#
_cell.length_a   1.000
_cell.length_b   1.000
_cell.length_c   1.000
_cell.angle_alpha   90.00
_cell.angle_beta   90.00
_cell.angle_gamma   90.00
#
_symmetry.space_group_name_H-M   'P 1'
#
loop_
_entity.id
_entity.type
_entity.pdbx_description
1 polymer ?
#
loop_
_entity_poly.entity_id
_entity_poly.type
_entity_poly.pdbx_seq_one_letter_code
_entity_poly.pdbx_strand_id
1 'polypeptide(L)'
;KFGDIIRQPLPVATFTFLVIVIIAFVRAWVTQRFAGEIPAVSAPLGYYTAAFRLSWPLLSAAASIVMLFVAGFLIGRSSVRAELYATRCFLAMPLFGVVSCGVLLSSDFLTQSLTLLLLALASRNYYNSFHRHYCFDRMFRGSLYVGLIPLLYAPGAGLLLLIPLVVLLFRRTLREAVVALSGAILPLFFAGFIH
;
A
#
# COMPACT_ATOMS: atom_id res chain seq x y z
N LYS A 1 1.48 -1.67 -33.90
CA LYS A 1 1.55 -3.06 -33.38
C LYS A 1 2.12 -3.15 -31.96
N PHE A 2 3.16 -2.37 -31.58
CA PHE A 2 3.64 -2.32 -30.20
C PHE A 2 2.66 -1.60 -29.25
N GLY A 3 1.93 -0.60 -29.75
CA GLY A 3 0.93 0.14 -28.96
C GLY A 3 -0.29 -0.69 -28.54
N ASP A 4 -0.61 -1.75 -29.26
CA ASP A 4 -1.77 -2.63 -28.94
C ASP A 4 -1.44 -3.62 -27.81
N ILE A 5 -0.16 -4.00 -27.67
CA ILE A 5 0.31 -4.87 -26.58
C ILE A 5 0.28 -4.12 -25.23
N ILE A 6 0.46 -2.80 -25.26
CA ILE A 6 0.47 -1.95 -24.07
C ILE A 6 -0.95 -1.62 -23.59
N ARG A 7 -1.95 -1.70 -24.46
CA ARG A 7 -3.37 -1.52 -24.12
C ARG A 7 -3.93 -2.78 -23.46
N GLN A 8 -3.57 -3.00 -22.20
CA GLN A 8 -4.22 -4.10 -21.46
C GLN A 8 -5.60 -3.65 -20.97
N PRO A 9 -6.69 -4.29 -21.43
CA PRO A 9 -8.01 -4.04 -20.89
C PRO A 9 -8.09 -4.49 -19.42
N LEU A 10 -8.94 -3.83 -18.64
CA LEU A 10 -9.11 -4.13 -17.21
C LEU A 10 -9.24 -5.64 -16.89
N PRO A 11 -10.06 -6.44 -17.61
CA PRO A 11 -10.22 -7.87 -17.30
C PRO A 11 -8.91 -8.67 -17.46
N VAL A 12 -8.10 -8.36 -18.46
CA VAL A 12 -6.80 -9.03 -18.65
C VAL A 12 -5.82 -8.67 -17.56
N ALA A 13 -5.74 -7.38 -17.18
CA ALA A 13 -4.88 -6.92 -16.10
C ALA A 13 -5.29 -7.51 -14.75
N THR A 14 -6.58 -7.61 -14.45
CA THR A 14 -7.08 -8.24 -13.21
C THR A 14 -6.81 -9.73 -13.18
N PHE A 15 -7.00 -10.42 -14.31
CA PHE A 15 -6.72 -11.85 -14.41
C PHE A 15 -5.23 -12.16 -14.22
N THR A 16 -4.35 -11.44 -14.93
CA THR A 16 -2.89 -11.62 -14.78
C THR A 16 -2.42 -11.33 -13.36
N PHE A 17 -2.93 -10.26 -12.74
CA PHE A 17 -2.64 -9.96 -11.34
C PHE A 17 -3.07 -11.08 -10.40
N LEU A 18 -4.30 -11.59 -10.55
CA LEU A 18 -4.84 -12.66 -9.72
C LEU A 18 -4.02 -13.95 -9.86
N VAL A 19 -3.64 -14.32 -11.09
CA VAL A 19 -2.76 -15.47 -11.35
C VAL A 19 -1.42 -15.31 -10.63
N ILE A 20 -0.79 -14.15 -10.72
CA ILE A 20 0.50 -13.87 -10.06
C ILE A 20 0.37 -14.03 -8.54
N VAL A 21 -0.67 -13.44 -7.93
CA VAL A 21 -0.89 -13.51 -6.48
C VAL A 21 -1.18 -14.94 -6.03
N ILE A 22 -1.99 -15.69 -6.78
CA ILE A 22 -2.27 -17.10 -6.46
C ILE A 22 -0.99 -17.95 -6.53
N ILE A 23 -0.17 -17.80 -7.57
CA ILE A 23 1.10 -18.53 -7.69
C ILE A 23 2.01 -18.23 -6.50
N ALA A 24 2.15 -16.95 -6.15
CA ALA A 24 2.94 -16.55 -5.00
C ALA A 24 2.41 -17.12 -3.68
N PHE A 25 1.08 -17.14 -3.51
CA PHE A 25 0.41 -17.73 -2.36
C PHE A 25 0.67 -19.23 -2.25
N VAL A 26 0.48 -19.98 -3.34
CA VAL A 26 0.72 -21.43 -3.38
C VAL A 26 2.19 -21.73 -3.04
N ARG A 27 3.13 -20.97 -3.60
CA ARG A 27 4.55 -21.15 -3.26
C ARG A 27 4.83 -20.86 -1.78
N ALA A 28 4.27 -19.79 -1.23
CA ALA A 28 4.43 -19.46 0.17
C ALA A 28 3.83 -20.55 1.09
N TRP A 29 2.69 -21.11 0.71
CA TRP A 29 2.05 -22.21 1.41
C TRP A 29 2.92 -23.49 1.40
N VAL A 30 3.40 -23.89 0.23
CA VAL A 30 4.24 -25.08 0.08
C VAL A 30 5.55 -24.96 0.86
N THR A 31 6.11 -23.76 0.95
CA THR A 31 7.35 -23.51 1.72
C THR A 31 7.12 -23.34 3.22
N GLN A 32 5.90 -23.53 3.72
CA GLN A 32 5.52 -23.41 5.13
C GLN A 32 5.94 -22.08 5.80
N ARG A 33 6.08 -21.03 5.04
CA ARG A 33 6.50 -19.72 5.56
C ARG A 33 5.43 -18.99 6.37
N PHE A 34 4.24 -19.57 6.51
CA PHE A 34 3.17 -18.99 7.33
C PHE A 34 3.36 -19.21 8.84
N ALA A 35 4.16 -20.18 9.24
CA ALA A 35 4.52 -20.44 10.63
C ALA A 35 5.82 -19.67 10.97
N GLY A 36 5.72 -18.37 11.18
CA GLY A 36 6.87 -17.56 11.62
C GLY A 36 6.72 -17.15 13.07
N GLU A 37 7.84 -16.95 13.75
CA GLU A 37 7.89 -16.36 15.09
C GLU A 37 7.45 -14.89 15.05
N ILE A 38 6.98 -14.38 16.19
CA ILE A 38 6.69 -12.95 16.35
C ILE A 38 8.04 -12.21 16.29
N PRO A 39 8.22 -11.26 15.38
CA PRO A 39 9.48 -10.53 15.30
C PRO A 39 9.77 -9.79 16.60
N ALA A 40 11.04 -9.84 17.06
CA ALA A 40 11.48 -9.25 18.30
C ALA A 40 11.27 -7.73 18.38
N VAL A 41 11.21 -7.06 17.23
CA VAL A 41 10.94 -5.62 17.10
C VAL A 41 9.59 -5.47 16.40
N SER A 42 8.53 -5.55 17.17
CA SER A 42 7.18 -5.30 16.66
C SER A 42 6.75 -3.87 16.97
N ALA A 43 6.29 -3.18 15.95
CA ALA A 43 5.56 -1.93 16.15
C ALA A 43 4.26 -2.21 16.95
N PRO A 44 3.71 -1.24 17.68
CA PRO A 44 2.59 -1.48 18.61
C PRO A 44 1.37 -2.12 17.93
N LEU A 45 1.01 -1.68 16.73
CA LEU A 45 -0.06 -2.33 15.95
C LEU A 45 0.41 -3.61 15.23
N GLY A 46 1.70 -3.72 14.92
CA GLY A 46 2.31 -4.92 14.33
C GLY A 46 2.20 -6.14 15.24
N TYR A 47 2.26 -5.95 16.55
CA TYR A 47 2.06 -7.03 17.51
C TYR A 47 0.68 -7.69 17.38
N TYR A 48 -0.38 -6.88 17.27
CA TYR A 48 -1.75 -7.40 17.11
C TYR A 48 -1.94 -8.14 15.78
N THR A 49 -1.33 -7.67 14.68
CA THR A 49 -1.40 -8.36 13.39
C THR A 49 -0.62 -9.68 13.41
N ALA A 50 0.52 -9.73 14.10
CA ALA A 50 1.28 -10.96 14.30
C ALA A 50 0.53 -11.97 15.18
N ALA A 51 -0.09 -11.53 16.29
CA ALA A 51 -0.91 -12.37 17.15
C ALA A 51 -2.12 -12.93 16.39
N PHE A 52 -2.80 -12.12 15.59
CA PHE A 52 -3.91 -12.56 14.74
C PHE A 52 -3.46 -13.62 13.72
N ARG A 53 -2.30 -13.44 13.09
CA ARG A 53 -1.74 -14.41 12.14
C ARG A 53 -1.50 -15.77 12.81
N LEU A 54 -0.95 -15.79 14.03
CA LEU A 54 -0.69 -17.03 14.75
C LEU A 54 -1.99 -17.74 15.18
N SER A 55 -3.00 -16.96 15.60
CA SER A 55 -4.29 -17.52 16.01
C SER A 55 -5.10 -18.09 14.83
N TRP A 56 -5.04 -17.41 13.67
CA TRP A 56 -5.88 -17.73 12.51
C TRP A 56 -5.07 -17.68 11.18
N PRO A 57 -4.16 -18.66 10.95
CA PRO A 57 -3.25 -18.60 9.81
C PRO A 57 -3.94 -18.59 8.44
N LEU A 58 -4.99 -19.41 8.26
CA LEU A 58 -5.78 -19.46 7.03
C LEU A 58 -6.51 -18.16 6.75
N LEU A 59 -7.15 -17.59 7.78
CA LEU A 59 -7.89 -16.33 7.65
C LEU A 59 -6.95 -15.16 7.36
N SER A 60 -5.77 -15.15 8.00
CA SER A 60 -4.75 -14.13 7.76
C SER A 60 -4.19 -14.20 6.34
N ALA A 61 -4.00 -15.40 5.80
CA ALA A 61 -3.56 -15.60 4.43
C ALA A 61 -4.63 -15.14 3.42
N ALA A 62 -5.91 -15.51 3.65
CA ALA A 62 -7.01 -15.03 2.82
C ALA A 62 -7.17 -13.50 2.87
N ALA A 63 -7.08 -12.92 4.07
CA ALA A 63 -7.13 -11.46 4.26
C ALA A 63 -6.00 -10.76 3.51
N SER A 64 -4.78 -11.30 3.52
CA SER A 64 -3.64 -10.74 2.80
C SER A 64 -3.84 -10.72 1.29
N ILE A 65 -4.39 -11.79 0.72
CA ILE A 65 -4.72 -11.86 -0.72
C ILE A 65 -5.76 -10.79 -1.07
N VAL A 66 -6.82 -10.67 -0.26
CA VAL A 66 -7.85 -9.65 -0.47
C VAL A 66 -7.27 -8.25 -0.37
N MET A 67 -6.43 -7.96 0.62
CA MET A 67 -5.77 -6.67 0.78
C MET A 67 -4.86 -6.34 -0.42
N LEU A 68 -4.08 -7.30 -0.89
CA LEU A 68 -3.23 -7.12 -2.08
C LEU A 68 -4.06 -6.89 -3.34
N PHE A 69 -5.17 -7.63 -3.50
CA PHE A 69 -6.09 -7.44 -4.62
C PHE A 69 -6.69 -6.03 -4.61
N VAL A 70 -7.20 -5.59 -3.46
CA VAL A 70 -7.75 -4.23 -3.31
C VAL A 70 -6.68 -3.17 -3.56
N ALA A 71 -5.46 -3.35 -3.02
CA ALA A 71 -4.35 -2.42 -3.25
C ALA A 71 -3.98 -2.32 -4.74
N GLY A 72 -3.83 -3.47 -5.41
CA GLY A 72 -3.54 -3.51 -6.85
C GLY A 72 -4.63 -2.85 -7.70
N PHE A 73 -5.90 -3.10 -7.38
CA PHE A 73 -7.04 -2.47 -8.04
C PHE A 73 -7.05 -0.94 -7.82
N LEU A 74 -6.78 -0.48 -6.60
CA LEU A 74 -6.69 0.94 -6.27
C LEU A 74 -5.58 1.63 -7.06
N ILE A 75 -4.40 1.02 -7.14
CA ILE A 75 -3.26 1.55 -7.90
C ILE A 75 -3.58 1.58 -9.40
N GLY A 76 -4.08 0.49 -9.95
CA GLY A 76 -4.47 0.42 -11.36
C GLY A 76 -5.51 1.47 -11.74
N ARG A 77 -6.56 1.62 -10.92
CA ARG A 77 -7.61 2.62 -11.17
C ARG A 77 -7.12 4.06 -10.97
N SER A 78 -6.24 4.31 -10.00
CA SER A 78 -5.72 5.65 -9.74
C SER A 78 -4.76 6.10 -10.84
N SER A 79 -3.94 5.21 -11.39
CA SER A 79 -3.01 5.53 -12.48
C SER A 79 -3.75 5.93 -13.77
N VAL A 80 -4.87 5.26 -14.07
CA VAL A 80 -5.71 5.61 -15.24
C VAL A 80 -6.44 6.94 -15.02
N ARG A 81 -6.95 7.20 -13.81
CA ARG A 81 -7.65 8.46 -13.50
C ARG A 81 -6.74 9.68 -13.45
N ALA A 82 -5.50 9.47 -13.05
CA ALA A 82 -4.49 10.53 -12.98
C ALA A 82 -3.83 10.79 -14.34
N GLU A 83 -4.30 10.11 -15.41
CA GLU A 83 -3.76 10.26 -16.79
C GLU A 83 -2.22 10.16 -16.83
N LEU A 84 -1.65 9.29 -15.97
CA LEU A 84 -0.20 9.09 -15.91
C LEU A 84 0.37 8.50 -17.20
N TYR A 85 -0.47 7.88 -18.02
CA TYR A 85 -0.11 7.30 -19.30
C TYR A 85 -0.88 7.99 -20.42
N ALA A 86 -0.22 8.22 -21.55
CA ALA A 86 -0.82 8.76 -22.77
C ALA A 86 -1.96 7.88 -23.31
N THR A 87 -1.96 6.60 -22.97
CA THR A 87 -3.03 5.64 -23.30
C THR A 87 -3.62 5.06 -22.03
N ARG A 88 -4.95 4.83 -21.99
CA ARG A 88 -5.60 4.19 -20.84
C ARG A 88 -5.14 2.74 -20.72
N CYS A 89 -4.16 2.51 -19.86
CA CYS A 89 -3.52 1.23 -19.65
C CYS A 89 -3.58 0.84 -18.17
N PHE A 90 -3.96 -0.40 -17.88
CA PHE A 90 -3.98 -0.95 -16.51
C PHE A 90 -2.70 -1.71 -16.15
N LEU A 91 -1.60 -1.45 -16.86
CA LEU A 91 -0.31 -2.13 -16.65
C LEU A 91 0.24 -1.99 -15.23
N ALA A 92 -0.09 -0.91 -14.54
CA ALA A 92 0.31 -0.68 -13.15
C ALA A 92 -0.16 -1.80 -12.20
N MET A 93 -1.30 -2.44 -12.50
CA MET A 93 -1.87 -3.48 -11.65
C MET A 93 -1.05 -4.79 -11.68
N PRO A 94 -0.72 -5.41 -12.83
CA PRO A 94 0.12 -6.59 -12.88
C PRO A 94 1.56 -6.32 -12.42
N LEU A 95 2.13 -5.13 -12.72
CA LEU A 95 3.44 -4.74 -12.20
C LEU A 95 3.46 -4.68 -10.66
N PHE A 96 2.42 -4.09 -10.07
CA PHE A 96 2.25 -4.10 -8.62
C PHE A 96 2.15 -5.53 -8.08
N GLY A 97 1.45 -6.43 -8.78
CA GLY A 97 1.36 -7.86 -8.44
C GLY A 97 2.72 -8.53 -8.39
N VAL A 98 3.57 -8.32 -9.38
CA VAL A 98 4.94 -8.87 -9.41
C VAL A 98 5.78 -8.37 -8.24
N VAL A 99 5.75 -7.06 -7.99
CA VAL A 99 6.51 -6.45 -6.88
C VAL A 99 5.99 -6.94 -5.52
N SER A 100 4.68 -7.06 -5.36
CA SER A 100 4.06 -7.48 -4.09
C SER A 100 4.15 -8.99 -3.81
N CYS A 101 4.56 -9.82 -4.78
CA CYS A 101 4.78 -11.25 -4.56
C CYS A 101 5.79 -11.53 -3.44
N GLY A 102 6.82 -10.68 -3.30
CA GLY A 102 7.79 -10.77 -2.22
C GLY A 102 7.18 -10.68 -0.82
N VAL A 103 6.08 -9.94 -0.68
CA VAL A 103 5.36 -9.78 0.58
C VAL A 103 4.77 -11.11 1.07
N LEU A 104 4.18 -11.89 0.18
CA LEU A 104 3.62 -13.20 0.52
C LEU A 104 4.70 -14.23 0.90
N LEU A 105 5.94 -13.98 0.52
CA LEU A 105 7.08 -14.83 0.87
C LEU A 105 7.73 -14.44 2.20
N SER A 106 7.35 -13.31 2.80
CA SER A 106 7.88 -12.87 4.09
C SER A 106 7.17 -13.51 5.28
N SER A 107 7.86 -13.59 6.42
CA SER A 107 7.26 -14.07 7.68
C SER A 107 6.08 -13.18 8.13
N ASP A 108 6.13 -11.87 7.84
CA ASP A 108 5.15 -10.89 8.29
C ASP A 108 4.20 -10.43 7.16
N PHE A 109 3.79 -11.39 6.33
CA PHE A 109 2.99 -11.13 5.13
C PHE A 109 1.70 -10.33 5.41
N LEU A 110 1.03 -10.53 6.56
CA LEU A 110 -0.19 -9.82 6.91
C LEU A 110 0.09 -8.33 7.18
N THR A 111 1.09 -8.04 8.01
CA THR A 111 1.49 -6.66 8.34
C THR A 111 1.97 -5.91 7.10
N GLN A 112 2.76 -6.58 6.26
CA GLN A 112 3.25 -5.97 5.03
C GLN A 112 2.16 -5.77 3.99
N SER A 113 1.19 -6.69 3.85
CA SER A 113 0.05 -6.50 2.94
C SER A 113 -0.85 -5.35 3.37
N LEU A 114 -1.05 -5.18 4.69
CA LEU A 114 -1.76 -4.03 5.24
C LEU A 114 -1.00 -2.72 5.00
N THR A 115 0.32 -2.73 5.16
CA THR A 115 1.20 -1.58 4.83
C THR A 115 1.09 -1.19 3.36
N LEU A 116 1.10 -2.17 2.45
CA LEU A 116 0.91 -1.93 1.02
C LEU A 116 -0.47 -1.38 0.69
N LEU A 117 -1.52 -1.85 1.38
CA LEU A 117 -2.87 -1.30 1.24
C LEU A 117 -2.93 0.16 1.66
N LEU A 118 -2.32 0.52 2.81
CA LEU A 118 -2.24 1.90 3.27
C LEU A 118 -1.47 2.79 2.29
N LEU A 119 -0.37 2.28 1.74
CA LEU A 119 0.41 2.98 0.73
C LEU A 119 -0.38 3.19 -0.57
N ALA A 120 -1.17 2.21 -0.99
CA ALA A 120 -2.05 2.32 -2.16
C ALA A 120 -3.15 3.37 -1.94
N LEU A 121 -3.73 3.42 -0.73
CA LEU A 121 -4.73 4.44 -0.34
C LEU A 121 -4.10 5.83 -0.30
N ALA A 122 -2.90 5.97 0.25
CA ALA A 122 -2.14 7.22 0.27
C ALA A 122 -1.85 7.71 -1.15
N SER A 123 -1.30 6.84 -2.00
CA SER A 123 -1.00 7.13 -3.40
C SER A 123 -2.25 7.58 -4.17
N ARG A 124 -3.38 6.90 -3.98
CA ARG A 124 -4.66 7.30 -4.57
C ARG A 124 -5.07 8.71 -4.17
N ASN A 125 -4.90 9.09 -2.89
CA ASN A 125 -5.24 10.43 -2.42
C ASN A 125 -4.29 11.48 -3.01
N TYR A 126 -2.98 11.21 -3.07
CA TYR A 126 -2.00 12.10 -3.66
C TYR A 126 -2.23 12.30 -5.17
N TYR A 127 -2.46 11.23 -5.93
CA TYR A 127 -2.78 11.35 -7.37
C TYR A 127 -4.06 12.14 -7.62
N ASN A 128 -5.10 11.92 -6.82
CA ASN A 128 -6.34 12.69 -6.95
C ASN A 128 -6.18 14.17 -6.53
N SER A 129 -5.13 14.53 -5.82
CA SER A 129 -4.82 15.91 -5.48
C SER A 129 -4.12 16.66 -6.61
N PHE A 130 -3.47 15.94 -7.55
CA PHE A 130 -2.62 16.53 -8.59
C PHE A 130 -3.35 17.53 -9.49
N HIS A 131 -4.60 17.25 -9.87
CA HIS A 131 -5.38 18.06 -10.80
C HIS A 131 -6.23 19.18 -10.15
N ARG A 132 -6.13 19.41 -8.83
CA ARG A 132 -6.97 20.39 -8.11
C ARG A 132 -6.14 21.45 -7.42
N HIS A 133 -6.62 22.71 -7.48
CA HIS A 133 -5.88 23.83 -6.91
C HIS A 133 -5.79 23.80 -5.39
N TYR A 134 -6.85 23.40 -4.67
CA TYR A 134 -6.85 23.28 -3.20
C TYR A 134 -7.35 21.92 -2.77
N CYS A 135 -6.49 21.11 -2.15
CA CYS A 135 -6.78 19.72 -1.80
C CYS A 135 -6.33 19.36 -0.38
N PHE A 136 -6.60 20.23 0.60
CA PHE A 136 -6.22 20.00 1.99
C PHE A 136 -6.69 18.64 2.53
N ASP A 137 -7.96 18.30 2.32
CA ASP A 137 -8.54 17.03 2.80
C ASP A 137 -7.83 15.80 2.23
N ARG A 138 -7.49 15.80 0.94
CA ARG A 138 -6.80 14.67 0.29
C ARG A 138 -5.34 14.56 0.71
N MET A 139 -4.65 15.69 0.86
CA MET A 139 -3.29 15.73 1.36
C MET A 139 -3.25 15.24 2.80
N PHE A 140 -4.17 15.69 3.64
CA PHE A 140 -4.30 15.22 5.02
C PHE A 140 -4.54 13.71 5.10
N ARG A 141 -5.55 13.19 4.37
CA ARG A 141 -5.88 11.75 4.36
C ARG A 141 -4.72 10.91 3.82
N GLY A 142 -4.08 11.35 2.74
CA GLY A 142 -2.91 10.65 2.19
C GLY A 142 -1.78 10.55 3.20
N SER A 143 -1.46 11.64 3.86
CA SER A 143 -0.41 11.69 4.89
C SER A 143 -0.79 10.94 6.17
N LEU A 144 -2.07 10.92 6.54
CA LEU A 144 -2.56 10.11 7.66
C LEU A 144 -2.33 8.61 7.42
N TYR A 145 -2.60 8.10 6.21
CA TYR A 145 -2.30 6.71 5.87
C TYR A 145 -0.79 6.41 5.92
N VAL A 146 0.04 7.32 5.43
CA VAL A 146 1.51 7.17 5.53
C VAL A 146 1.97 7.20 6.99
N GLY A 147 1.38 8.06 7.82
CA GLY A 147 1.68 8.17 9.25
C GLY A 147 1.29 6.93 10.08
N LEU A 148 0.32 6.13 9.60
CA LEU A 148 -0.06 4.86 10.22
C LEU A 148 0.96 3.73 9.96
N ILE A 149 1.75 3.82 8.87
CA ILE A 149 2.69 2.76 8.47
C ILE A 149 3.74 2.45 9.55
N PRO A 150 4.42 3.43 10.17
CA PRO A 150 5.40 3.15 11.22
C PRO A 150 4.83 2.42 12.43
N LEU A 151 3.54 2.61 12.72
CA LEU A 151 2.87 1.94 13.84
C LEU A 151 2.58 0.46 13.57
N LEU A 152 2.49 0.09 12.30
CA LEU A 152 2.31 -1.30 11.85
C LEU A 152 3.64 -1.99 11.62
N TYR A 153 4.57 -1.29 10.97
CA TYR A 153 5.85 -1.82 10.53
C TYR A 153 6.95 -0.78 10.73
N ALA A 154 7.75 -0.94 11.78
CA ALA A 154 8.76 0.04 12.17
C ALA A 154 9.77 0.40 11.05
N PRO A 155 10.29 -0.56 10.22
CA PRO A 155 11.13 -0.23 9.09
C PRO A 155 10.43 0.65 8.03
N GLY A 156 9.09 0.65 8.00
CA GLY A 156 8.28 1.52 7.15
C GLY A 156 8.34 3.01 7.52
N ALA A 157 9.01 3.40 8.62
CA ALA A 157 9.20 4.81 8.99
C ALA A 157 9.90 5.61 7.89
N GLY A 158 10.76 4.98 7.08
CA GLY A 158 11.37 5.62 5.92
C GLY A 158 10.36 6.13 4.89
N LEU A 159 9.15 5.56 4.83
CA LEU A 159 8.08 6.03 3.95
C LEU A 159 7.50 7.39 4.35
N LEU A 160 7.76 7.88 5.57
CA LEU A 160 7.42 9.26 5.95
C LEU A 160 8.11 10.30 5.06
N LEU A 161 9.27 9.97 4.47
CA LEU A 161 9.96 10.83 3.50
C LEU A 161 9.17 11.03 2.20
N LEU A 162 8.17 10.20 1.92
CA LEU A 162 7.25 10.43 0.80
C LEU A 162 6.46 11.73 0.96
N ILE A 163 6.18 12.18 2.18
CA ILE A 163 5.36 13.37 2.43
C ILE A 163 6.07 14.63 1.91
N PRO A 164 7.29 14.97 2.38
CA PRO A 164 8.01 16.12 1.84
C PRO A 164 8.33 15.95 0.35
N LEU A 165 8.60 14.73 -0.12
CA LEU A 165 8.83 14.46 -1.53
C LEU A 165 7.61 14.82 -2.38
N VAL A 166 6.40 14.40 -1.97
CA VAL A 166 5.14 14.72 -2.67
C VAL A 166 4.88 16.22 -2.67
N VAL A 167 5.11 16.91 -1.54
CA VAL A 167 4.94 18.36 -1.43
C VAL A 167 5.86 19.09 -2.41
N LEU A 168 7.13 18.69 -2.48
CA LEU A 168 8.13 19.27 -3.39
C LEU A 168 7.82 18.97 -4.85
N LEU A 169 7.53 17.71 -5.17
CA LEU A 169 7.27 17.25 -6.54
C LEU A 169 6.03 17.92 -7.14
N PHE A 170 4.98 18.08 -6.34
CA PHE A 170 3.72 18.70 -6.76
C PHE A 170 3.72 20.23 -6.59
N ARG A 171 4.85 20.83 -6.19
CA ARG A 171 5.02 22.28 -5.96
C ARG A 171 3.87 22.85 -5.13
N ARG A 172 3.54 22.16 -4.03
CA ARG A 172 2.42 22.52 -3.17
C ARG A 172 2.76 23.71 -2.26
N THR A 173 1.73 24.43 -1.84
CA THR A 173 1.89 25.57 -0.94
C THR A 173 2.36 25.13 0.45
N LEU A 174 3.02 26.02 1.19
CA LEU A 174 3.43 25.77 2.58
C LEU A 174 2.23 25.39 3.47
N ARG A 175 1.04 25.93 3.19
CA ARG A 175 -0.19 25.58 3.93
C ARG A 175 -0.56 24.11 3.75
N GLU A 176 -0.49 23.60 2.53
CA GLU A 176 -0.74 22.18 2.23
C GLU A 176 0.34 21.28 2.83
N ALA A 177 1.60 21.74 2.89
CA ALA A 177 2.68 21.03 3.56
C ALA A 177 2.42 20.88 5.06
N VAL A 178 1.99 21.95 5.74
CA VAL A 178 1.63 21.90 7.17
C VAL A 178 0.48 20.93 7.41
N VAL A 179 -0.56 20.94 6.58
CA VAL A 179 -1.69 20.01 6.66
C VAL A 179 -1.25 18.57 6.42
N ALA A 180 -0.35 18.32 5.47
CA ALA A 180 0.20 16.99 5.24
C ALA A 180 1.03 16.50 6.44
N LEU A 181 1.88 17.34 7.00
CA LEU A 181 2.65 16.99 8.20
C LEU A 181 1.76 16.72 9.42
N SER A 182 0.73 17.53 9.65
CA SER A 182 -0.22 17.30 10.74
C SER A 182 -0.96 15.96 10.58
N GLY A 183 -1.33 15.58 9.34
CA GLY A 183 -1.93 14.28 9.05
C GLY A 183 -1.02 13.11 9.40
N ALA A 184 0.29 13.23 9.16
CA ALA A 184 1.25 12.17 9.49
C ALA A 184 1.57 12.09 10.99
N ILE A 185 1.67 13.23 11.65
CA ILE A 185 2.00 13.30 13.09
C ILE A 185 0.83 12.80 13.95
N LEU A 186 -0.41 13.03 13.52
CA LEU A 186 -1.59 12.69 14.28
C LEU A 186 -1.63 11.22 14.77
N PRO A 187 -1.46 10.19 13.92
CA PRO A 187 -1.50 8.81 14.39
C PRO A 187 -0.31 8.48 15.31
N LEU A 188 0.86 9.06 15.06
CA LEU A 188 2.04 8.87 15.91
C LEU A 188 1.84 9.50 17.31
N PHE A 189 1.21 10.68 17.35
CA PHE A 189 0.87 11.35 18.59
C PHE A 189 -0.11 10.52 19.43
N PHE A 190 -1.19 10.03 18.81
CA PHE A 190 -2.15 9.17 19.52
C PHE A 190 -1.52 7.88 20.03
N ALA A 191 -0.64 7.26 19.25
CA ALA A 191 0.06 6.05 19.67
C ALA A 191 0.99 6.33 20.87
N GLY A 192 1.69 7.46 20.89
CA GLY A 192 2.52 7.89 22.02
C GLY A 192 1.71 8.24 23.27
N PHE A 193 0.41 8.55 23.15
CA PHE A 193 -0.46 8.83 24.31
C PHE A 193 -1.06 7.56 24.93
N ILE A 194 -1.16 6.47 24.16
CA ILE A 194 -1.74 5.20 24.63
C ILE A 194 -0.67 4.31 25.25
N HIS A 195 0.61 4.59 24.98
CA HIS A 195 1.76 3.86 25.52
C HIS A 195 2.30 4.50 26.76
#